data_8618f2c0bd6fef4b360661f487c35359
#
_entry.id   8618f2c0bd6fef4b360661f487c35359
#
_cell.length_a   1.000
_cell.length_b   1.000
_cell.length_c   1.000
_cell.angle_alpha   90.00
_cell.angle_beta   90.00
_cell.angle_gamma   90.00
#
_symmetry.space_group_name_H-M   'P 1'
#
loop_
_entity.id
_entity.type
_entity.pdbx_description
1 polymer ?
#
loop_
_entity_poly.entity_id
_entity_poly.type
_entity_poly.pdbx_seq_one_letter_code
_entity_poly.pdbx_strand_id
1 'polypeptide(L)'
;MGVYSEMAADLRDNVQDRSPAIQDAAELASRRADDRQQAEEEQAKALLSQMQQNADDSPSPSNLKADKKAEEDRKRQEHEQAEAKRKAEWEARQRAKEEAEQAAWENAVAMSDDEVMAASMKRVGDDSERLTRRNMKQCVTEYIQTLCLEDVAFARNVMHPRKNMVNCFRYINRRAFEFAKQEMEDNDVKPSAEGYGTDVPDGLCYQWAEEYFKDLNAKEDRGEEEKFVPKPYYGGRSSTTKKAEKKKA
;
A
#
# COMPACT_ATOMS: atom_id res chain seq x y z
N MET A 1 -45.55 -19.80 -36.67
CA MET A 1 -45.27 -19.17 -37.96
C MET A 1 -46.59 -18.69 -38.54
N GLY A 2 -46.77 -17.37 -38.80
CA GLY A 2 -47.74 -16.84 -39.71
C GLY A 2 -49.10 -16.43 -39.15
N VAL A 3 -49.17 -15.31 -38.37
CA VAL A 3 -50.48 -14.67 -38.06
C VAL A 3 -50.43 -13.14 -38.17
N TYR A 4 -49.43 -12.58 -38.84
CA TYR A 4 -49.28 -11.10 -38.99
C TYR A 4 -49.39 -10.59 -40.44
N SER A 5 -49.96 -11.39 -41.35
CA SER A 5 -50.02 -11.01 -42.76
C SER A 5 -51.43 -10.64 -43.28
N GLU A 6 -52.47 -10.66 -42.47
CA GLU A 6 -53.86 -10.44 -42.96
C GLU A 6 -54.51 -9.14 -42.48
N MET A 7 -53.83 -8.29 -41.69
CA MET A 7 -54.44 -7.00 -41.25
C MET A 7 -54.02 -5.76 -42.06
N ALA A 8 -53.34 -5.92 -43.16
CA ALA A 8 -52.87 -4.77 -43.99
C ALA A 8 -53.69 -4.50 -45.24
N ALA A 9 -54.77 -5.27 -45.53
CA ALA A 9 -55.52 -5.15 -46.78
C ALA A 9 -56.81 -4.31 -46.68
N ASP A 10 -57.34 -4.07 -45.46
CA ASP A 10 -58.68 -3.44 -45.32
C ASP A 10 -58.69 -1.93 -45.05
N LEU A 11 -57.58 -1.24 -45.23
CA LEU A 11 -57.47 0.20 -44.96
C LEU A 11 -57.34 1.07 -46.24
N ARG A 12 -57.61 0.54 -47.45
CA ARG A 12 -57.40 1.28 -48.68
C ARG A 12 -58.65 1.88 -49.33
N ASP A 13 -59.88 1.61 -48.86
CA ASP A 13 -61.09 2.05 -49.56
C ASP A 13 -61.97 3.06 -48.79
N ASN A 14 -61.40 3.94 -47.97
CA ASN A 14 -62.19 5.03 -47.39
C ASN A 14 -61.48 6.40 -47.47
N VAL A 15 -61.22 6.86 -48.70
CA VAL A 15 -60.65 8.18 -48.94
C VAL A 15 -61.48 8.95 -49.95
N GLN A 16 -62.78 9.12 -49.70
CA GLN A 16 -63.59 10.03 -50.56
C GLN A 16 -64.70 10.76 -49.77
N ASP A 17 -64.38 11.30 -48.60
CA ASP A 17 -65.20 12.40 -48.05
C ASP A 17 -64.38 13.17 -46.99
N ARG A 18 -63.37 13.90 -47.41
CA ARG A 18 -62.64 14.78 -46.50
C ARG A 18 -63.32 16.14 -46.47
N SER A 19 -63.96 16.42 -45.35
CA SER A 19 -64.50 17.73 -44.98
C SER A 19 -63.39 18.83 -45.16
N PRO A 20 -63.73 20.04 -45.67
CA PRO A 20 -62.73 21.12 -45.92
C PRO A 20 -61.86 21.44 -44.72
N ALA A 21 -62.36 21.23 -43.51
CA ALA A 21 -61.57 21.42 -42.28
C ALA A 21 -60.37 20.48 -42.12
N ILE A 22 -60.39 19.30 -42.77
CA ILE A 22 -59.26 18.34 -42.76
C ILE A 22 -58.18 18.74 -43.76
N GLN A 23 -58.57 19.39 -44.87
CA GLN A 23 -57.64 19.90 -45.87
C GLN A 23 -56.87 21.11 -45.34
N ASP A 24 -57.50 22.03 -44.61
CA ASP A 24 -56.87 23.17 -43.99
C ASP A 24 -55.89 22.73 -42.88
N ALA A 25 -56.25 21.68 -42.11
CA ALA A 25 -55.35 21.12 -41.07
C ALA A 25 -54.12 20.43 -41.68
N ALA A 26 -54.27 19.74 -42.80
CA ALA A 26 -53.14 19.12 -43.51
C ALA A 26 -52.18 20.14 -44.13
N GLU A 27 -52.73 21.24 -44.71
CA GLU A 27 -51.91 22.33 -45.25
C GLU A 27 -51.19 23.08 -44.14
N LEU A 28 -51.82 23.32 -42.99
CA LEU A 28 -51.19 23.93 -41.83
C LEU A 28 -50.08 23.04 -41.23
N ALA A 29 -50.30 21.72 -41.26
CA ALA A 29 -49.28 20.75 -40.79
C ALA A 29 -48.05 20.70 -41.73
N SER A 30 -48.31 20.81 -43.08
CA SER A 30 -47.25 20.87 -44.07
C SER A 30 -46.42 22.15 -43.91
N ARG A 31 -47.07 23.30 -43.77
CA ARG A 31 -46.35 24.60 -43.53
C ARG A 31 -45.49 24.56 -42.24
N ARG A 32 -46.01 23.94 -41.17
CA ARG A 32 -45.24 23.79 -39.93
C ARG A 32 -44.05 22.81 -40.07
N ALA A 33 -44.16 21.84 -40.96
CA ALA A 33 -43.07 20.91 -41.25
C ALA A 33 -41.99 21.62 -42.07
N ASP A 34 -42.38 22.43 -43.04
CA ASP A 34 -41.43 23.24 -43.87
C ASP A 34 -40.72 24.31 -43.04
N ASP A 35 -41.46 25.01 -42.15
CA ASP A 35 -40.87 25.98 -41.21
C ASP A 35 -39.87 25.31 -40.28
N ARG A 36 -40.14 24.09 -39.84
CA ARG A 36 -39.27 23.31 -38.97
C ARG A 36 -38.02 22.85 -39.70
N GLN A 37 -38.15 22.41 -40.95
CA GLN A 37 -36.98 22.05 -41.77
C GLN A 37 -36.12 23.27 -42.09
N GLN A 38 -36.70 24.42 -42.36
CA GLN A 38 -35.94 25.65 -42.56
C GLN A 38 -35.19 26.08 -41.28
N ALA A 39 -35.84 25.99 -40.12
CA ALA A 39 -35.20 26.29 -38.84
C ALA A 39 -34.04 25.31 -38.53
N GLU A 40 -34.19 24.03 -38.83
CA GLU A 40 -33.14 23.01 -38.66
C GLU A 40 -31.97 23.26 -39.64
N GLU A 41 -32.25 23.65 -40.90
CA GLU A 41 -31.20 24.02 -41.87
C GLU A 41 -30.45 25.29 -41.45
N GLU A 42 -31.12 26.31 -40.93
CA GLU A 42 -30.48 27.51 -40.42
C GLU A 42 -29.61 27.22 -39.19
N GLN A 43 -30.10 26.40 -38.30
CA GLN A 43 -29.30 25.92 -37.13
C GLN A 43 -28.09 25.10 -37.56
N ALA A 44 -28.24 24.23 -38.55
CA ALA A 44 -27.12 23.48 -39.11
C ALA A 44 -26.08 24.37 -39.76
N LYS A 45 -26.52 25.39 -40.53
CA LYS A 45 -25.61 26.39 -41.14
C LYS A 45 -24.91 27.24 -40.08
N ALA A 46 -25.63 27.66 -39.05
CA ALA A 46 -25.02 28.38 -37.91
C ALA A 46 -23.98 27.55 -37.17
N LEU A 47 -24.28 26.28 -36.94
CA LEU A 47 -23.36 25.34 -36.30
C LEU A 47 -22.11 25.10 -37.16
N LEU A 48 -22.30 24.95 -38.49
CA LEU A 48 -21.18 24.77 -39.43
C LEU A 48 -20.29 26.01 -39.48
N SER A 49 -20.90 27.22 -39.47
CA SER A 49 -20.17 28.48 -39.39
C SER A 49 -19.37 28.63 -38.10
N GLN A 50 -19.96 28.18 -36.96
CA GLN A 50 -19.30 28.17 -35.65
C GLN A 50 -18.14 27.16 -35.62
N MET A 51 -18.31 26.01 -36.26
CA MET A 51 -17.24 25.01 -36.40
C MET A 51 -16.11 25.52 -37.32
N GLN A 52 -16.40 26.26 -38.37
CA GLN A 52 -15.40 26.88 -39.26
C GLN A 52 -14.64 28.00 -38.56
N GLN A 53 -15.30 28.83 -37.77
CA GLN A 53 -14.64 29.86 -36.97
C GLN A 53 -13.73 29.28 -35.91
N ASN A 54 -14.12 28.14 -35.29
CA ASN A 54 -13.29 27.42 -34.33
C ASN A 54 -12.13 26.63 -34.97
N ALA A 55 -12.20 26.35 -36.29
CA ALA A 55 -11.13 25.69 -37.03
C ALA A 55 -9.99 26.64 -37.41
N ASP A 56 -10.29 27.92 -37.60
CA ASP A 56 -9.28 28.95 -37.89
C ASP A 56 -8.48 29.37 -36.63
N ASP A 57 -9.01 29.08 -35.41
CA ASP A 57 -8.35 29.33 -34.14
C ASP A 57 -7.56 28.10 -33.64
N SER A 58 -7.29 27.13 -34.50
CA SER A 58 -6.44 25.99 -34.19
C SER A 58 -5.02 26.45 -33.88
N PRO A 59 -4.50 26.20 -32.62
CA PRO A 59 -3.15 26.61 -32.27
C PRO A 59 -2.14 25.91 -33.19
N SER A 60 -1.21 26.67 -33.73
CA SER A 60 -0.11 26.16 -34.57
C SER A 60 0.56 24.96 -33.90
N PRO A 61 1.01 23.93 -34.64
CA PRO A 61 1.64 22.71 -34.10
C PRO A 61 2.85 22.98 -33.16
N SER A 62 3.46 24.18 -33.28
CA SER A 62 4.51 24.66 -32.39
C SER A 62 4.00 25.03 -30.99
N ASN A 63 2.80 25.65 -30.89
CA ASN A 63 2.20 26.01 -29.60
C ASN A 63 1.70 24.80 -28.86
N LEU A 64 1.12 23.81 -29.53
CA LEU A 64 0.71 22.53 -28.91
C LEU A 64 1.88 21.73 -28.30
N LYS A 65 3.09 21.87 -28.87
CA LYS A 65 4.29 21.22 -28.30
C LYS A 65 4.82 22.01 -27.09
N ALA A 66 4.74 23.33 -27.12
CA ALA A 66 5.12 24.20 -26.02
C ALA A 66 4.19 24.00 -24.81
N ASP A 67 2.88 23.96 -25.03
CA ASP A 67 1.87 23.76 -24.01
C ASP A 67 1.99 22.36 -23.34
N LYS A 68 2.20 21.31 -24.14
CA LYS A 68 2.44 19.96 -23.62
C LYS A 68 3.71 19.88 -22.77
N LYS A 69 4.77 20.57 -23.18
CA LYS A 69 6.02 20.62 -22.42
C LYS A 69 5.82 21.39 -21.10
N ALA A 70 5.13 22.53 -21.14
CA ALA A 70 4.82 23.30 -19.94
C ALA A 70 3.94 22.51 -18.95
N GLU A 71 2.97 21.74 -19.44
CA GLU A 71 2.14 20.87 -18.62
C GLU A 71 2.94 19.70 -18.01
N GLU A 72 3.86 19.11 -18.77
CA GLU A 72 4.74 18.06 -18.28
C GLU A 72 5.72 18.58 -17.21
N ASP A 73 6.31 19.76 -17.44
CA ASP A 73 7.19 20.42 -16.48
C ASP A 73 6.44 20.76 -15.17
N ARG A 74 5.18 21.23 -15.27
CA ARG A 74 4.33 21.48 -14.11
C ARG A 74 4.06 20.19 -13.33
N LYS A 75 3.66 19.12 -14.01
CA LYS A 75 3.42 17.80 -13.37
C LYS A 75 4.68 17.23 -12.72
N ARG A 76 5.83 17.49 -13.34
CA ARG A 76 7.12 17.10 -12.76
C ARG A 76 7.42 17.89 -11.49
N GLN A 77 7.20 19.18 -11.48
CA GLN A 77 7.37 20.02 -10.29
C GLN A 77 6.39 19.63 -9.17
N GLU A 78 5.12 19.37 -9.50
CA GLU A 78 4.13 18.89 -8.53
C GLU A 78 4.55 17.55 -7.92
N HIS A 79 5.06 16.63 -8.73
CA HIS A 79 5.58 15.35 -8.25
C HIS A 79 6.81 15.54 -7.33
N GLU A 80 7.74 16.40 -7.71
CA GLU A 80 8.94 16.69 -6.92
C GLU A 80 8.57 17.32 -5.57
N GLN A 81 7.63 18.26 -5.56
CA GLN A 81 7.10 18.85 -4.31
C GLN A 81 6.39 17.81 -3.45
N ALA A 82 5.60 16.91 -4.04
CA ALA A 82 4.94 15.84 -3.33
C ALA A 82 5.94 14.83 -2.73
N GLU A 83 7.01 14.50 -3.46
CA GLU A 83 8.07 13.63 -2.94
C GLU A 83 8.90 14.31 -1.85
N ALA A 84 9.20 15.60 -1.98
CA ALA A 84 9.86 16.37 -0.93
C ALA A 84 9.02 16.41 0.37
N LYS A 85 7.71 16.60 0.23
CA LYS A 85 6.78 16.55 1.36
C LYS A 85 6.74 15.16 2.00
N ARG A 86 6.63 14.09 1.21
CA ARG A 86 6.69 12.72 1.71
C ARG A 86 7.99 12.42 2.46
N LYS A 87 9.12 12.89 1.93
CA LYS A 87 10.43 12.73 2.57
C LYS A 87 10.48 13.46 3.91
N ALA A 88 10.02 14.71 3.94
CA ALA A 88 9.96 15.49 5.17
C ALA A 88 9.04 14.86 6.24
N GLU A 89 7.87 14.34 5.84
CA GLU A 89 6.97 13.61 6.74
C GLU A 89 7.60 12.31 7.26
N TRP A 90 8.32 11.59 6.41
CA TRP A 90 9.04 10.40 6.83
C TRP A 90 10.16 10.72 7.82
N GLU A 91 10.99 11.75 7.53
CA GLU A 91 12.05 12.21 8.45
C GLU A 91 11.49 12.70 9.78
N ALA A 92 10.37 13.43 9.76
CA ALA A 92 9.68 13.88 10.97
C ALA A 92 9.19 12.69 11.80
N ARG A 93 8.64 11.63 11.14
CA ARG A 93 8.22 10.41 11.82
C ARG A 93 9.40 9.66 12.45
N GLN A 94 10.55 9.60 11.77
CA GLN A 94 11.74 8.96 12.33
C GLN A 94 12.25 9.71 13.57
N ARG A 95 12.34 11.04 13.49
CA ARG A 95 12.75 11.87 14.65
C ARG A 95 11.78 11.71 15.83
N ALA A 96 10.47 11.75 15.58
CA ALA A 96 9.48 11.55 16.63
C ALA A 96 9.59 10.16 17.28
N LYS A 97 9.94 9.13 16.49
CA LYS A 97 10.17 7.78 17.00
C LYS A 97 11.44 7.72 17.87
N GLU A 98 12.54 8.33 17.43
CA GLU A 98 13.79 8.42 18.20
C GLU A 98 13.58 9.19 19.51
N GLU A 99 12.89 10.33 19.46
CA GLU A 99 12.56 11.13 20.66
C GLU A 99 11.70 10.35 21.65
N ALA A 100 10.70 9.59 21.14
CA ALA A 100 9.85 8.75 21.99
C ALA A 100 10.62 7.58 22.62
N GLU A 101 11.57 6.97 21.87
CA GLU A 101 12.45 5.92 22.39
C GLU A 101 13.38 6.49 23.47
N GLN A 102 13.96 7.66 23.26
CA GLN A 102 14.82 8.32 24.22
C GLN A 102 14.04 8.69 25.51
N ALA A 103 12.87 9.29 25.37
CA ALA A 103 12.02 9.64 26.52
C ALA A 103 11.61 8.38 27.32
N ALA A 104 11.28 7.27 26.63
CA ALA A 104 10.95 6.02 27.28
C ALA A 104 12.16 5.44 28.05
N TRP A 105 13.36 5.55 27.49
CA TRP A 105 14.58 5.13 28.15
C TRP A 105 14.89 5.99 29.38
N GLU A 106 14.81 7.31 29.26
CA GLU A 106 15.04 8.24 30.38
C GLU A 106 14.06 7.95 31.54
N ASN A 107 12.78 7.68 31.22
CA ASN A 107 11.80 7.26 32.23
C ASN A 107 12.18 5.96 32.90
N ALA A 108 12.66 4.95 32.16
CA ALA A 108 13.09 3.66 32.73
C ALA A 108 14.32 3.82 33.65
N VAL A 109 15.24 4.72 33.30
CA VAL A 109 16.43 5.03 34.12
C VAL A 109 16.06 5.78 35.40
N ALA A 110 15.02 6.62 35.34
CA ALA A 110 14.55 7.41 36.49
C ALA A 110 13.69 6.61 37.50
N MET A 111 13.25 5.41 37.13
CA MET A 111 12.51 4.52 38.03
C MET A 111 13.35 4.08 39.24
N SER A 112 12.73 3.92 40.40
CA SER A 112 13.34 3.26 41.54
C SER A 112 13.67 1.78 41.23
N ASP A 113 14.54 1.16 42.00
CA ASP A 113 14.94 -0.22 41.77
C ASP A 113 13.74 -1.19 41.86
N ASP A 114 12.87 -1.01 42.85
CA ASP A 114 11.67 -1.85 43.01
C ASP A 114 10.69 -1.65 41.82
N GLU A 115 10.50 -0.41 41.38
CA GLU A 115 9.62 -0.12 40.24
C GLU A 115 10.13 -0.71 38.94
N VAL A 116 11.45 -0.61 38.67
CA VAL A 116 12.02 -1.15 37.44
C VAL A 116 11.98 -2.67 37.41
N MET A 117 12.22 -3.35 38.56
CA MET A 117 12.08 -4.79 38.67
C MET A 117 10.64 -5.25 38.41
N ALA A 118 9.66 -4.61 39.05
CA ALA A 118 8.26 -4.96 38.85
C ALA A 118 7.79 -4.68 37.40
N ALA A 119 8.19 -3.54 36.83
CA ALA A 119 7.84 -3.15 35.44
C ALA A 119 8.48 -4.08 34.40
N SER A 120 9.75 -4.47 34.61
CA SER A 120 10.46 -5.39 33.69
C SER A 120 9.84 -6.78 33.69
N MET A 121 9.51 -7.34 34.87
CA MET A 121 8.82 -8.61 34.98
C MET A 121 7.47 -8.61 34.26
N LYS A 122 6.67 -7.56 34.49
CA LYS A 122 5.39 -7.40 33.82
C LYS A 122 5.56 -7.33 32.33
N ARG A 123 6.51 -6.51 31.84
CA ARG A 123 6.79 -6.36 30.41
C ARG A 123 7.17 -7.69 29.76
N VAL A 124 8.05 -8.47 30.40
CA VAL A 124 8.45 -9.80 29.90
C VAL A 124 7.24 -10.73 29.81
N GLY A 125 6.34 -10.71 30.80
CA GLY A 125 5.10 -11.47 30.80
C GLY A 125 4.18 -11.05 29.63
N ASP A 126 3.85 -9.77 29.55
CA ASP A 126 2.96 -9.20 28.52
C ASP A 126 3.48 -9.46 27.09
N ASP A 127 4.80 -9.32 26.88
CA ASP A 127 5.43 -9.61 25.58
C ASP A 127 5.39 -11.12 25.26
N SER A 128 5.55 -11.97 26.27
CA SER A 128 5.49 -13.42 26.10
C SER A 128 4.10 -13.90 25.69
N GLU A 129 3.04 -13.29 26.19
CA GLU A 129 1.67 -13.63 25.81
C GLU A 129 1.41 -13.45 24.30
N ARG A 130 2.07 -12.48 23.68
CA ARG A 130 1.99 -12.22 22.23
C ARG A 130 2.65 -13.30 21.38
N LEU A 131 3.50 -14.13 21.98
CA LEU A 131 4.19 -15.19 21.28
C LEU A 131 3.28 -16.40 21.08
N THR A 132 2.99 -16.73 19.82
CA THR A 132 2.35 -17.99 19.51
C THR A 132 3.34 -19.14 19.66
N ARG A 133 2.86 -20.30 20.13
CA ARG A 133 3.52 -21.60 20.26
C ARG A 133 5.02 -21.62 19.93
N ARG A 134 5.84 -21.29 20.92
CA ARG A 134 7.28 -21.43 20.82
C ARG A 134 7.75 -22.42 21.88
N ASN A 135 8.63 -23.33 21.48
CA ASN A 135 9.34 -24.19 22.41
C ASN A 135 10.09 -23.30 23.41
N MET A 136 10.18 -23.74 24.63
CA MET A 136 10.84 -23.02 25.72
C MET A 136 10.30 -21.63 26.08
N LYS A 137 9.16 -21.23 25.49
CA LYS A 137 8.57 -19.90 25.75
C LYS A 137 8.47 -19.63 27.26
N GLN A 138 7.86 -20.53 27.99
CA GLN A 138 7.63 -20.35 29.43
C GLN A 138 8.94 -20.37 30.22
N CYS A 139 9.81 -21.33 29.93
CA CYS A 139 11.09 -21.49 30.65
C CYS A 139 12.00 -20.27 30.46
N VAL A 140 12.12 -19.75 29.22
CA VAL A 140 12.92 -18.55 28.95
C VAL A 140 12.28 -17.32 29.61
N THR A 141 10.94 -17.21 29.60
CA THR A 141 10.22 -16.11 30.25
C THR A 141 10.50 -16.08 31.75
N GLU A 142 10.34 -17.22 32.43
CA GLU A 142 10.59 -17.37 33.86
C GLU A 142 12.06 -17.10 34.20
N TYR A 143 12.99 -17.59 33.40
CA TYR A 143 14.42 -17.31 33.54
C TYR A 143 14.74 -15.83 33.53
N ILE A 144 14.25 -15.12 32.50
CA ILE A 144 14.46 -13.67 32.35
C ILE A 144 13.79 -12.90 33.49
N GLN A 145 12.60 -13.30 33.93
CA GLN A 145 11.94 -12.70 35.10
C GLN A 145 12.75 -12.89 36.38
N THR A 146 13.35 -14.07 36.56
CA THR A 146 14.23 -14.32 37.69
C THR A 146 15.45 -13.40 37.68
N LEU A 147 16.12 -13.27 36.54
CA LEU A 147 17.23 -12.33 36.39
C LEU A 147 16.84 -10.87 36.66
N CYS A 148 15.63 -10.47 36.30
CA CYS A 148 15.13 -9.13 36.62
C CYS A 148 14.96 -8.88 38.12
N LEU A 149 14.71 -9.92 38.91
CA LEU A 149 14.64 -9.84 40.39
C LEU A 149 16.00 -9.85 41.06
N GLU A 150 16.98 -10.54 40.46
CA GLU A 150 18.33 -10.69 41.01
C GLU A 150 19.26 -9.52 40.64
N ASP A 151 19.07 -8.94 39.47
CA ASP A 151 19.93 -7.88 38.95
C ASP A 151 19.12 -6.69 38.42
N VAL A 152 19.14 -5.59 39.17
CA VAL A 152 18.50 -4.31 38.80
C VAL A 152 19.06 -3.73 37.48
N ALA A 153 20.37 -3.91 37.23
CA ALA A 153 20.97 -3.43 35.99
C ALA A 153 20.44 -4.21 34.79
N PHE A 154 20.23 -5.53 34.96
CA PHE A 154 19.58 -6.36 33.95
C PHE A 154 18.11 -5.97 33.76
N ALA A 155 17.37 -5.72 34.85
CA ALA A 155 15.98 -5.26 34.77
C ALA A 155 15.88 -3.94 34.00
N ARG A 156 16.82 -2.99 34.17
CA ARG A 156 16.91 -1.76 33.38
C ARG A 156 17.15 -2.05 31.89
N ASN A 157 18.04 -2.99 31.55
CA ASN A 157 18.27 -3.39 30.16
C ASN A 157 17.02 -3.98 29.52
N VAL A 158 16.25 -4.78 30.26
CA VAL A 158 14.96 -5.31 29.79
C VAL A 158 13.96 -4.18 29.51
N MET A 159 14.01 -3.09 30.26
CA MET A 159 13.15 -1.91 30.04
C MET A 159 13.57 -1.05 28.86
N HIS A 160 14.70 -1.32 28.22
CA HIS A 160 15.12 -0.58 27.03
C HIS A 160 14.05 -0.64 25.93
N PRO A 161 13.65 0.48 25.30
CA PRO A 161 12.51 0.54 24.36
C PRO A 161 12.58 -0.44 23.20
N ARG A 162 13.78 -0.73 22.71
CA ARG A 162 13.99 -1.65 21.57
C ARG A 162 13.95 -3.12 21.97
N LYS A 163 14.12 -3.43 23.26
CA LYS A 163 14.11 -4.79 23.77
C LYS A 163 12.70 -5.35 23.92
N ASN A 164 12.48 -6.58 23.51
CA ASN A 164 11.23 -7.30 23.71
C ASN A 164 11.43 -8.81 23.54
N MET A 165 10.51 -9.61 24.06
CA MET A 165 10.59 -11.07 23.99
C MET A 165 10.49 -11.63 22.57
N VAL A 166 9.83 -10.92 21.64
CA VAL A 166 9.77 -11.35 20.23
C VAL A 166 11.16 -11.33 19.60
N ASN A 167 11.90 -10.23 19.81
CA ASN A 167 13.26 -10.09 19.30
C ASN A 167 14.24 -11.01 20.05
N CYS A 168 14.03 -11.25 21.35
CA CYS A 168 14.77 -12.25 22.12
C CYS A 168 14.69 -13.63 21.46
N PHE A 169 13.50 -14.10 21.12
CA PHE A 169 13.33 -15.38 20.43
C PHE A 169 13.86 -15.39 19.00
N ARG A 170 13.87 -14.24 18.31
CA ARG A 170 14.57 -14.12 17.01
C ARG A 170 16.08 -14.27 17.18
N TYR A 171 16.64 -13.66 18.22
CA TYR A 171 18.05 -13.78 18.55
C TYR A 171 18.41 -15.23 18.87
N ILE A 172 17.65 -15.90 19.77
CA ILE A 172 17.84 -17.32 20.09
C ILE A 172 17.78 -18.17 18.81
N ASN A 173 16.80 -17.96 17.95
CA ASN A 173 16.66 -18.71 16.69
C ASN A 173 17.88 -18.51 15.76
N ARG A 174 18.39 -17.30 15.67
CA ARG A 174 19.61 -17.04 14.88
C ARG A 174 20.82 -17.76 15.46
N ARG A 175 21.01 -17.68 16.78
CA ARG A 175 22.10 -18.36 17.48
C ARG A 175 21.98 -19.89 17.35
N ALA A 176 20.76 -20.42 17.44
CA ALA A 176 20.50 -21.85 17.25
C ALA A 176 20.85 -22.30 15.80
N PHE A 177 20.55 -21.45 14.82
CA PHE A 177 20.94 -21.73 13.44
C PHE A 177 22.48 -21.69 13.24
N GLU A 178 23.16 -20.73 13.87
CA GLU A 178 24.63 -20.64 13.87
C GLU A 178 25.23 -21.88 14.55
N PHE A 179 24.66 -22.33 15.67
CA PHE A 179 25.05 -23.54 16.37
C PHE A 179 24.88 -24.79 15.50
N ALA A 180 23.72 -24.97 14.87
CA ALA A 180 23.46 -26.10 13.98
C ALA A 180 24.45 -26.12 12.79
N LYS A 181 24.76 -24.95 12.25
CA LYS A 181 25.73 -24.83 11.15
C LYS A 181 27.13 -25.25 11.62
N GLN A 182 27.56 -24.82 12.79
CA GLN A 182 28.86 -25.18 13.37
C GLN A 182 28.92 -26.70 13.62
N GLU A 183 27.85 -27.30 14.18
CA GLU A 183 27.78 -28.75 14.41
C GLU A 183 27.86 -29.54 13.11
N MET A 184 27.25 -29.06 12.02
CA MET A 184 27.40 -29.68 10.71
C MET A 184 28.83 -29.61 10.18
N GLU A 185 29.50 -28.47 10.37
CA GLU A 185 30.90 -28.28 10.00
C GLU A 185 31.82 -29.20 10.79
N ASP A 186 31.62 -29.30 12.11
CA ASP A 186 32.41 -30.14 13.04
C ASP A 186 32.24 -31.64 12.73
N ASN A 187 31.09 -32.06 12.24
CA ASN A 187 30.78 -33.44 11.90
C ASN A 187 30.92 -33.77 10.39
N ASP A 188 31.48 -32.88 9.59
CA ASP A 188 31.64 -33.04 8.14
C ASP A 188 30.30 -33.37 7.42
N VAL A 189 29.17 -32.91 7.94
CA VAL A 189 27.84 -33.12 7.35
C VAL A 189 27.56 -32.08 6.30
N LYS A 190 27.24 -32.51 5.09
CA LYS A 190 26.86 -31.58 4.02
C LYS A 190 25.39 -31.19 4.11
N PRO A 191 25.05 -29.91 3.82
CA PRO A 191 23.65 -29.50 3.75
C PRO A 191 22.86 -30.36 2.78
N SER A 192 21.72 -30.89 3.20
CA SER A 192 20.80 -31.67 2.37
C SER A 192 19.50 -30.92 2.15
N ALA A 193 18.75 -31.31 1.08
CA ALA A 193 17.43 -30.75 0.83
C ALA A 193 16.40 -31.12 1.91
N GLU A 194 16.65 -32.14 2.69
CA GLU A 194 15.78 -32.61 3.77
C GLU A 194 15.97 -31.80 5.07
N GLY A 195 17.00 -30.94 5.12
CA GLY A 195 17.36 -30.15 6.30
C GLY A 195 18.26 -30.93 7.26
N TYR A 196 18.70 -30.25 8.30
CA TYR A 196 19.49 -30.78 9.41
C TYR A 196 18.78 -30.45 10.71
N GLY A 197 18.54 -31.45 11.53
CA GLY A 197 17.98 -31.30 12.87
C GLY A 197 19.08 -31.36 13.92
N THR A 198 19.15 -30.40 14.80
CA THR A 198 20.04 -30.41 15.97
C THR A 198 19.22 -30.17 17.23
N ASP A 199 19.70 -30.73 18.33
CA ASP A 199 19.14 -30.50 19.66
C ASP A 199 20.00 -29.47 20.39
N VAL A 200 19.44 -28.27 20.59
CA VAL A 200 20.14 -27.19 21.28
C VAL A 200 19.92 -27.32 22.76
N PRO A 201 21.00 -27.43 23.57
CA PRO A 201 20.89 -27.50 25.02
C PRO A 201 20.12 -26.30 25.61
N ASP A 202 19.19 -26.55 26.53
CA ASP A 202 18.38 -25.51 27.18
C ASP A 202 19.23 -24.40 27.82
N GLY A 203 20.36 -24.78 28.43
CA GLY A 203 21.30 -23.80 29.01
C GLY A 203 21.85 -22.78 28.02
N LEU A 204 22.07 -23.18 26.74
CA LEU A 204 22.48 -22.25 25.71
C LEU A 204 21.34 -21.29 25.34
N CYS A 205 20.10 -21.77 25.31
CA CYS A 205 18.94 -20.92 25.06
C CYS A 205 18.78 -19.83 26.12
N TYR A 206 19.00 -20.17 27.40
CA TYR A 206 18.99 -19.23 28.52
C TYR A 206 20.14 -18.23 28.42
N GLN A 207 21.34 -18.70 28.16
CA GLN A 207 22.50 -17.83 27.95
C GLN A 207 22.26 -16.83 26.78
N TRP A 208 21.76 -17.30 25.66
CA TRP A 208 21.46 -16.43 24.53
C TRP A 208 20.34 -15.43 24.82
N ALA A 209 19.34 -15.81 25.62
CA ALA A 209 18.31 -14.88 26.06
C ALA A 209 18.90 -13.76 26.92
N GLU A 210 19.79 -14.11 27.85
CA GLU A 210 20.50 -13.14 28.69
C GLU A 210 21.41 -12.24 27.85
N GLU A 211 22.23 -12.82 26.96
CA GLU A 211 23.10 -12.08 26.01
C GLU A 211 22.30 -11.07 25.19
N TYR A 212 21.11 -11.44 24.70
CA TYR A 212 20.26 -10.54 23.94
C TYR A 212 19.89 -9.27 24.71
N PHE A 213 19.48 -9.38 25.97
CA PHE A 213 19.12 -8.21 26.78
C PHE A 213 20.33 -7.37 27.19
N LYS A 214 21.54 -7.97 27.26
CA LYS A 214 22.79 -7.26 27.50
C LYS A 214 23.35 -6.60 26.24
N ASP A 215 23.07 -7.12 25.05
CA ASP A 215 23.55 -6.57 23.77
C ASP A 215 22.66 -5.44 23.29
N LEU A 216 22.99 -4.18 23.58
CA LEU A 216 22.25 -2.99 23.14
C LEU A 216 22.25 -2.80 21.62
N ASN A 217 23.12 -3.52 20.89
CA ASN A 217 23.27 -3.41 19.44
C ASN A 217 22.80 -4.66 18.68
N ALA A 218 21.97 -5.49 19.30
CA ALA A 218 21.45 -6.70 18.67
C ALA A 218 20.79 -6.39 17.33
N LYS A 219 21.07 -7.21 16.32
CA LYS A 219 20.56 -7.02 14.95
C LYS A 219 19.03 -7.05 14.91
N GLU A 220 18.42 -7.80 15.78
CA GLU A 220 16.98 -8.00 15.89
C GLU A 220 16.24 -6.74 16.37
N ASP A 221 16.94 -5.84 17.06
CA ASP A 221 16.40 -4.57 17.56
C ASP A 221 16.46 -3.45 16.51
N ARG A 222 17.31 -3.63 15.50
CA ARG A 222 17.28 -2.82 14.30
C ARG A 222 16.11 -3.30 13.50
N GLY A 223 14.93 -2.70 13.68
CA GLY A 223 13.81 -2.94 12.76
C GLY A 223 14.33 -2.83 11.33
N GLU A 224 13.63 -3.44 10.36
CA GLU A 224 13.95 -3.16 8.95
C GLU A 224 14.05 -1.64 8.84
N GLU A 225 15.29 -1.15 8.61
CA GLU A 225 15.51 0.29 8.42
C GLU A 225 14.61 0.67 7.26
N GLU A 226 13.47 1.26 7.57
CA GLU A 226 12.56 1.78 6.57
C GLU A 226 13.31 2.87 5.81
N LYS A 227 14.00 2.46 4.75
CA LYS A 227 14.67 3.41 3.87
C LYS A 227 13.61 4.15 3.09
N PHE A 228 13.68 5.47 3.08
CA PHE A 228 12.83 6.24 2.21
C PHE A 228 13.10 5.84 0.76
N VAL A 229 12.09 5.28 0.09
CA VAL A 229 12.14 4.94 -1.34
C VAL A 229 11.36 6.01 -2.11
N PRO A 230 12.04 6.91 -2.85
CA PRO A 230 11.36 7.89 -3.69
C PRO A 230 10.60 7.18 -4.81
N LYS A 231 9.38 7.66 -5.08
CA LYS A 231 8.61 7.17 -6.23
C LYS A 231 9.15 7.81 -7.51
N PRO A 232 9.54 7.03 -8.52
CA PRO A 232 9.99 7.60 -9.78
C PRO A 232 8.85 8.33 -10.48
N TYR A 233 9.16 9.47 -11.11
CA TYR A 233 8.23 10.16 -11.96
C TYR A 233 8.05 9.41 -13.28
N TYR A 234 6.88 8.87 -13.51
CA TYR A 234 6.49 8.25 -14.78
C TYR A 234 5.75 9.31 -15.62
N GLY A 235 6.48 10.26 -16.20
CA GLY A 235 5.89 11.28 -17.07
C GLY A 235 5.05 10.64 -18.17
N GLY A 236 3.76 11.01 -18.26
CA GLY A 236 2.83 10.84 -19.38
C GLY A 236 2.73 9.55 -20.18
N ARG A 237 3.57 8.55 -19.92
CA ARG A 237 3.45 7.23 -20.52
C ARG A 237 2.41 6.41 -19.78
N SER A 238 1.22 6.34 -20.37
CA SER A 238 0.22 5.32 -20.05
C SER A 238 0.91 3.99 -19.76
N SER A 239 0.73 3.49 -18.54
CA SER A 239 1.23 2.19 -18.11
C SER A 239 0.50 1.09 -18.90
N THR A 240 0.98 0.76 -20.07
CA THR A 240 0.68 -0.51 -20.69
C THR A 240 1.39 -1.57 -19.85
N THR A 241 0.70 -2.08 -18.85
CA THR A 241 1.07 -3.29 -18.12
C THR A 241 1.26 -4.42 -19.13
N LYS A 242 2.51 -4.68 -19.50
CA LYS A 242 2.87 -5.95 -20.16
C LYS A 242 2.66 -7.05 -19.12
N LYS A 243 1.49 -7.66 -19.19
CA LYS A 243 1.19 -8.93 -18.54
C LYS A 243 2.21 -9.95 -19.05
N ALA A 244 3.18 -10.30 -18.20
CA ALA A 244 4.14 -11.37 -18.53
C ALA A 244 3.35 -12.68 -18.54
N GLU A 245 3.12 -13.22 -19.73
CA GLU A 245 2.67 -14.59 -19.90
C GLU A 245 3.76 -15.52 -19.37
N LYS A 246 3.47 -16.18 -18.24
CA LYS A 246 4.21 -17.36 -17.80
C LYS A 246 3.97 -18.47 -18.82
N LYS A 247 4.93 -18.71 -19.71
CA LYS A 247 5.01 -19.95 -20.46
C LYS A 247 5.26 -21.08 -19.47
N LYS A 248 4.27 -21.98 -19.33
CA LYS A 248 4.47 -23.32 -18.80
C LYS A 248 5.23 -24.12 -19.86
N ALA A 249 6.35 -24.67 -19.48
CA ALA A 249 6.95 -25.86 -20.08
C ALA A 249 7.14 -26.87 -18.95
#